data_6bfd03ac09be62478d72c11f8de5ac60
#
_entry.id   6bfd03ac09be62478d72c11f8de5ac60
#
_cell.length_a   1.000
_cell.length_b   1.000
_cell.length_c   1.000
_cell.angle_alpha   90.00
_cell.angle_beta   90.00
_cell.angle_gamma   90.00
#
_symmetry.space_group_name_H-M   'P 1'
#
loop_
_entity.id
_entity.type
_entity.pdbx_description
1 polymer ?
#
loop_
_entity_poly.entity_id
_entity_poly.type
_entity_poly.pdbx_seq_one_letter_code
_entity_poly.pdbx_strand_id
1 'polypeptide(L)'
;MSTPAPRLPGTLSAPDLAEQLRDGGPLQLVDVREDQELELARFPHPVLHLPLSRSADWMERIGDLLDPAKPVAVLCHSGMRSWRFGCWLAQERGYQEVWNVEGGIEAWSREVDPSVPRY
;
A
#
# COMPACT_ATOMS: atom_id res chain seq x y z
N MET A 1 21.49 22.11 -16.23
CA MET A 1 20.20 21.41 -16.12
C MET A 1 20.00 20.97 -14.67
N SER A 2 18.83 21.20 -14.15
CA SER A 2 18.51 20.73 -12.80
C SER A 2 18.07 19.26 -12.86
N THR A 3 18.45 18.49 -11.82
CA THR A 3 17.97 17.13 -11.66
C THR A 3 16.50 17.17 -11.28
N PRO A 4 15.63 16.35 -11.91
CA PRO A 4 14.24 16.29 -11.48
C PRO A 4 14.11 15.88 -10.01
N ALA A 5 13.13 16.41 -9.31
CA ALA A 5 12.85 15.98 -7.96
C ALA A 5 12.50 14.47 -7.96
N PRO A 6 12.87 13.71 -6.90
CA PRO A 6 12.47 12.32 -6.78
C PRO A 6 10.94 12.19 -6.81
N ARG A 7 10.45 11.13 -7.45
CA ARG A 7 9.03 10.83 -7.43
C ARG A 7 8.67 10.25 -6.06
N LEU A 8 7.67 10.82 -5.44
CA LEU A 8 7.22 10.40 -4.12
C LEU A 8 5.77 9.89 -4.21
N PRO A 9 5.40 8.93 -3.36
CA PRO A 9 4.00 8.54 -3.27
C PRO A 9 3.11 9.69 -2.83
N GLY A 10 1.88 9.74 -3.32
CA GLY A 10 0.86 10.58 -2.74
C GLY A 10 0.36 10.00 -1.42
N THR A 11 -0.39 10.81 -0.68
CA THR A 11 -1.00 10.41 0.58
C THR A 11 -2.49 10.18 0.38
N LEU A 12 -2.98 9.00 0.78
CA LEU A 12 -4.38 8.62 0.68
C LEU A 12 -4.90 8.34 2.09
N SER A 13 -5.92 9.09 2.53
CA SER A 13 -6.49 8.85 3.86
C SER A 13 -7.30 7.56 3.88
N ALA A 14 -7.50 6.98 5.07
CA ALA A 14 -8.33 5.80 5.23
C ALA A 14 -9.77 6.01 4.73
N PRO A 15 -10.45 7.12 5.05
CA PRO A 15 -11.78 7.38 4.46
C PRO A 15 -11.79 7.49 2.94
N ASP A 16 -10.77 8.11 2.34
CA ASP A 16 -10.68 8.22 0.88
C ASP A 16 -10.42 6.85 0.24
N LEU A 17 -9.60 6.02 0.87
CA LEU A 17 -9.42 4.64 0.42
C LEU A 17 -10.75 3.87 0.46
N ALA A 18 -11.51 4.02 1.54
CA ALA A 18 -12.82 3.38 1.67
C ALA A 18 -13.76 3.79 0.54
N GLU A 19 -13.76 5.07 0.18
CA GLU A 19 -14.57 5.57 -0.93
C GLU A 19 -14.15 4.95 -2.26
N GLN A 20 -12.86 4.89 -2.54
CA GLN A 20 -12.36 4.27 -3.77
C GLN A 20 -12.69 2.77 -3.84
N LEU A 21 -12.62 2.07 -2.72
CA LEU A 21 -12.98 0.64 -2.69
C LEU A 21 -14.47 0.43 -2.94
N ARG A 22 -15.32 1.33 -2.45
CA ARG A 22 -16.77 1.27 -2.74
C ARG A 22 -17.06 1.51 -4.22
N ASP A 23 -16.32 2.42 -4.85
CA ASP A 23 -16.52 2.81 -6.24
C ASP A 23 -16.06 1.73 -7.23
N GLY A 24 -15.22 0.79 -6.77
CA GLY A 24 -14.77 -0.33 -7.60
C GLY A 24 -13.82 0.04 -8.73
N GLY A 25 -12.99 1.06 -8.55
CA GLY A 25 -12.04 1.50 -9.56
C GLY A 25 -10.85 0.56 -9.71
N PRO A 26 -9.87 0.93 -10.56
CA PRO A 26 -8.74 0.05 -10.92
C PRO A 26 -7.62 0.03 -9.88
N LEU A 27 -7.86 0.49 -8.67
CA LEU A 27 -6.84 0.57 -7.62
C LEU A 27 -6.33 -0.82 -7.22
N GLN A 28 -5.03 -0.98 -7.24
CA GLN A 28 -4.35 -2.18 -6.76
C GLN A 28 -3.89 -1.94 -5.34
N LEU A 29 -4.42 -2.70 -4.38
CA LEU A 29 -4.09 -2.51 -2.96
C LEU A 29 -3.08 -3.55 -2.52
N VAL A 30 -1.96 -3.09 -1.96
CA VAL A 30 -0.85 -3.93 -1.49
C VAL A 30 -0.73 -3.79 0.01
N ASP A 31 -0.59 -4.93 0.70
CA ASP A 31 -0.30 -4.98 2.13
C ASP A 31 1.13 -5.50 2.31
N VAL A 32 2.01 -4.68 2.88
CA VAL A 32 3.42 -5.04 3.06
C VAL A 32 3.75 -5.52 4.48
N ARG A 33 2.71 -5.78 5.29
CA ARG A 33 2.89 -6.27 6.65
C ARG A 33 3.35 -7.73 6.67
N GLU A 34 3.85 -8.18 7.82
CA GLU A 34 4.28 -9.55 8.00
C GLU A 34 3.09 -10.50 8.25
N ASP A 35 3.32 -11.79 8.08
CA ASP A 35 2.27 -12.81 8.25
C ASP A 35 1.60 -12.74 9.62
N GLN A 36 2.39 -12.54 10.67
CA GLN A 36 1.86 -12.48 12.04
C GLN A 36 0.92 -11.27 12.23
N GLU A 37 1.20 -10.18 11.52
CA GLU A 37 0.33 -9.00 11.59
C GLU A 37 -1.02 -9.25 10.93
N LEU A 38 -1.03 -9.99 9.82
CA LEU A 38 -2.28 -10.37 9.16
C LEU A 38 -3.15 -11.26 10.06
N GLU A 39 -2.50 -12.13 10.84
CA GLU A 39 -3.23 -12.95 11.82
C GLU A 39 -3.83 -12.11 12.93
N LEU A 40 -3.14 -11.06 13.36
CA LEU A 40 -3.64 -10.14 14.39
C LEU A 40 -4.79 -9.27 13.89
N ALA A 41 -4.70 -8.77 12.66
CA ALA A 41 -5.68 -7.86 12.09
C ALA A 41 -5.66 -7.95 10.56
N ARG A 42 -6.56 -8.74 9.99
CA ARG A 42 -6.69 -8.87 8.55
C ARG A 42 -7.41 -7.65 7.97
N PHE A 43 -6.91 -7.14 6.85
CA PHE A 43 -7.62 -6.08 6.14
C PHE A 43 -8.87 -6.68 5.46
N PRO A 44 -10.06 -6.06 5.60
CA PRO A 44 -11.33 -6.70 5.20
C PRO A 44 -11.65 -6.63 3.70
N HIS A 45 -10.72 -6.19 2.87
CA HIS A 45 -10.86 -6.16 1.41
C HIS A 45 -9.71 -6.92 0.76
N PRO A 46 -9.86 -7.34 -0.51
CA PRO A 46 -8.76 -8.04 -1.19
C PRO A 46 -7.50 -7.20 -1.27
N VAL A 47 -6.37 -7.82 -0.93
CA VAL A 47 -5.04 -7.19 -1.02
C VAL A 47 -4.07 -8.16 -1.65
N LEU A 48 -3.06 -7.62 -2.32
CA LEU A 48 -1.87 -8.38 -2.67
C LEU A 48 -0.92 -8.31 -1.50
N HIS A 49 -0.60 -9.45 -0.90
CA HIS A 49 0.29 -9.49 0.27
C HIS A 49 1.74 -9.66 -0.17
N LEU A 50 2.56 -8.65 0.11
CA LEU A 50 3.98 -8.62 -0.22
C LEU A 50 4.78 -8.32 1.06
N PRO A 51 5.00 -9.33 1.94
CA PRO A 51 5.71 -9.09 3.20
C PRO A 51 7.15 -8.69 2.94
N LEU A 52 7.58 -7.58 3.55
CA LEU A 52 8.90 -7.01 3.27
C LEU A 52 10.05 -7.94 3.68
N SER A 53 9.87 -8.75 4.72
CA SER A 53 10.90 -9.70 5.14
C SER A 53 11.19 -10.78 4.11
N ARG A 54 10.26 -11.00 3.18
CA ARG A 54 10.42 -11.99 2.10
C ARG A 54 10.49 -11.34 0.73
N SER A 55 11.07 -10.14 0.66
CA SER A 55 11.17 -9.38 -0.59
C SER A 55 11.88 -10.16 -1.71
N ALA A 56 12.81 -11.05 -1.37
CA ALA A 56 13.49 -11.88 -2.36
C ALA A 56 12.51 -12.77 -3.15
N ASP A 57 11.35 -13.10 -2.57
CA ASP A 57 10.36 -13.96 -3.22
C ASP A 57 9.55 -13.24 -4.29
N TRP A 58 9.44 -11.91 -4.21
CA TRP A 58 8.53 -11.16 -5.11
C TRP A 58 9.17 -9.97 -5.81
N MET A 59 10.30 -9.47 -5.32
CA MET A 59 10.86 -8.19 -5.77
C MET A 59 11.14 -8.15 -7.28
N GLU A 60 11.75 -9.21 -7.82
CA GLU A 60 12.08 -9.26 -9.24
C GLU A 60 10.85 -9.45 -10.14
N ARG A 61 9.76 -9.96 -9.57
CA ARG A 61 8.53 -10.22 -10.30
C ARG A 61 7.47 -9.14 -10.11
N ILE A 62 7.85 -8.01 -9.54
CA ILE A 62 6.87 -6.98 -9.17
C ILE A 62 6.03 -6.50 -10.37
N GLY A 63 6.63 -6.40 -11.54
CA GLY A 63 5.91 -5.98 -12.75
C GLY A 63 4.87 -6.99 -13.24
N ASP A 64 5.00 -8.27 -12.85
CA ASP A 64 4.01 -9.30 -13.15
C ASP A 64 2.89 -9.30 -12.10
N LEU A 65 3.18 -8.84 -10.90
CA LEU A 65 2.22 -8.84 -9.78
C LEU A 65 1.37 -7.57 -9.72
N LEU A 66 1.95 -6.44 -10.12
CA LEU A 66 1.30 -5.13 -10.12
C LEU A 66 1.48 -4.48 -11.49
N ASP A 67 0.39 -4.00 -12.05
CA ASP A 67 0.42 -3.28 -13.33
C ASP A 67 0.97 -1.86 -13.10
N PRO A 68 2.13 -1.51 -13.68
CA PRO A 68 2.71 -0.18 -13.48
C PRO A 68 1.89 0.96 -14.09
N ALA A 69 0.96 0.67 -14.99
CA ALA A 69 0.10 1.66 -15.61
C ALA A 69 -1.16 1.98 -14.79
N LYS A 70 -1.41 1.23 -13.72
CA LYS A 70 -2.59 1.41 -12.88
C LYS A 70 -2.21 1.94 -11.50
N PRO A 71 -3.13 2.64 -10.82
CA PRO A 71 -2.84 3.16 -9.48
C PRO A 71 -2.61 2.04 -8.46
N VAL A 72 -1.66 2.26 -7.57
CA VAL A 72 -1.32 1.35 -6.47
C VAL A 72 -1.46 2.11 -5.16
N ALA A 73 -2.12 1.51 -4.19
CA ALA A 73 -2.12 2.02 -2.81
C ALA A 73 -1.43 0.99 -1.92
N VAL A 74 -0.61 1.45 -1.00
CA VAL A 74 0.21 0.58 -0.15
C VAL A 74 -0.17 0.77 1.32
N LEU A 75 -0.40 -0.35 2.00
CA LEU A 75 -0.87 -0.42 3.38
C LEU A 75 0.19 -1.11 4.25
N CYS A 76 0.43 -0.57 5.44
CA CYS A 76 1.15 -1.26 6.50
C CYS A 76 0.46 -0.99 7.84
N HIS A 77 1.16 -1.15 8.96
CA HIS A 77 0.54 -0.90 10.27
C HIS A 77 0.22 0.59 10.47
N SER A 78 1.23 1.47 10.32
CA SER A 78 1.09 2.90 10.63
C SER A 78 1.49 3.86 9.51
N GLY A 79 1.93 3.33 8.37
CA GLY A 79 2.26 4.14 7.19
C GLY A 79 3.74 4.29 6.85
N MET A 80 4.65 3.81 7.69
CA MET A 80 6.09 3.99 7.50
C MET A 80 6.69 3.02 6.49
N ARG A 81 6.44 1.72 6.68
CA ARG A 81 6.95 0.68 5.77
C ARG A 81 6.33 0.83 4.38
N SER A 82 5.04 1.14 4.34
CA SER A 82 4.32 1.35 3.08
C SER A 82 4.83 2.57 2.33
N TRP A 83 5.22 3.63 3.04
CA TRP A 83 5.86 4.80 2.42
C TRP A 83 7.15 4.39 1.71
N ARG A 84 8.03 3.64 2.39
CA ARG A 84 9.31 3.21 1.82
C ARG A 84 9.11 2.31 0.60
N PHE A 85 8.18 1.38 0.69
CA PHE A 85 7.85 0.51 -0.44
C PHE A 85 7.31 1.33 -1.60
N GLY A 86 6.43 2.29 -1.34
CA GLY A 86 5.89 3.18 -2.36
C GLY A 86 6.95 4.02 -3.04
N CYS A 87 7.93 4.52 -2.28
CA CYS A 87 9.07 5.24 -2.87
C CYS A 87 9.85 4.35 -3.83
N TRP A 88 10.09 3.10 -3.44
CA TRP A 88 10.79 2.15 -4.29
C TRP A 88 10.02 1.88 -5.60
N LEU A 89 8.71 1.67 -5.51
CA LEU A 89 7.88 1.49 -6.71
C LEU A 89 7.99 2.69 -7.65
N ALA A 90 7.84 3.89 -7.10
CA ALA A 90 7.80 5.11 -7.91
C ALA A 90 9.17 5.45 -8.51
N GLN A 91 10.24 5.29 -7.73
CA GLN A 91 11.58 5.74 -8.12
C GLN A 91 12.38 4.69 -8.86
N GLU A 92 12.26 3.43 -8.47
CA GLU A 92 13.09 2.36 -9.00
C GLU A 92 12.36 1.49 -10.03
N ARG A 93 11.04 1.45 -10.01
CA ARG A 93 10.26 0.55 -10.85
C ARG A 93 9.31 1.28 -11.80
N GLY A 94 9.28 2.62 -11.77
CA GLY A 94 8.55 3.42 -12.76
C GLY A 94 7.04 3.40 -12.62
N TYR A 95 6.50 3.05 -11.45
CA TYR A 95 5.06 3.11 -11.22
C TYR A 95 4.61 4.57 -11.21
N GLN A 96 3.58 4.89 -11.98
CA GLN A 96 3.20 6.27 -12.26
C GLN A 96 2.32 6.89 -11.18
N GLU A 97 1.49 6.06 -10.54
CA GLU A 97 0.58 6.54 -9.51
C GLU A 97 0.65 5.61 -8.32
N VAL A 98 1.32 6.08 -7.27
CA VAL A 98 1.51 5.32 -6.02
C VAL A 98 1.00 6.15 -4.86
N TRP A 99 0.19 5.53 -4.02
CA TRP A 99 -0.41 6.15 -2.85
C TRP A 99 0.02 5.42 -1.58
N ASN A 100 0.40 6.17 -0.56
CA ASN A 100 0.60 5.62 0.77
C ASN A 100 -0.68 5.81 1.58
N VAL A 101 -1.21 4.73 2.14
CA VAL A 101 -2.37 4.81 3.03
C VAL A 101 -1.92 5.42 4.35
N GLU A 102 -2.31 6.67 4.58
CA GLU A 102 -1.90 7.43 5.75
C GLU A 102 -2.39 6.78 7.04
N GLY A 103 -1.47 6.55 7.96
CA GLY A 103 -1.77 5.91 9.23
C GLY A 103 -2.03 4.41 9.14
N GLY A 104 -1.95 3.82 7.95
CA GLY A 104 -2.05 2.38 7.74
C GLY A 104 -3.34 1.76 8.22
N ILE A 105 -3.27 0.47 8.59
CA ILE A 105 -4.45 -0.25 9.09
C ILE A 105 -4.91 0.29 10.44
N GLU A 106 -4.02 0.91 11.20
CA GLU A 106 -4.38 1.60 12.44
C GLU A 106 -5.41 2.70 12.19
N ALA A 107 -5.16 3.55 11.21
CA ALA A 107 -6.11 4.61 10.82
C ALA A 107 -7.39 4.02 10.24
N TRP A 108 -7.29 2.96 9.45
CA TRP A 108 -8.47 2.27 8.92
C TRP A 108 -9.38 1.79 10.05
N SER A 109 -8.80 1.12 11.05
CA SER A 109 -9.55 0.64 12.21
C SER A 109 -10.22 1.79 12.97
N ARG A 110 -9.48 2.87 13.17
CA ARG A 110 -9.96 4.01 13.96
C ARG A 110 -11.01 4.84 13.21
N GLU A 111 -10.85 5.02 11.92
CA GLU A 111 -11.64 5.99 11.15
C GLU A 111 -12.72 5.37 10.26
N VAL A 112 -12.56 4.10 9.86
CA VAL A 112 -13.45 3.47 8.89
C VAL A 112 -14.16 2.26 9.46
N ASP A 113 -13.40 1.31 10.00
CA ASP A 113 -13.97 0.00 10.40
C ASP A 113 -13.43 -0.43 11.77
N PRO A 114 -14.14 -0.06 12.86
CA PRO A 114 -13.70 -0.43 14.20
C PRO A 114 -13.69 -1.94 14.49
N SER A 115 -14.28 -2.76 13.62
CA SER A 115 -14.24 -4.22 13.78
C SER A 115 -12.87 -4.80 13.45
N VAL A 116 -12.01 -4.05 12.74
CA VAL A 116 -10.63 -4.46 12.50
C VAL A 116 -9.84 -4.26 13.79
N PRO A 117 -9.23 -5.33 14.35
CA PRO A 117 -8.50 -5.20 15.60
C PRO A 117 -7.32 -4.24 15.51
N ARG A 118 -7.05 -3.56 16.59
CA ARG A 118 -5.86 -2.69 16.74
C ARG A 118 -4.78 -3.48 17.49
N TYR A 119 -3.54 -3.29 17.07
CA TYR A 119 -2.43 -4.01 17.69
C TYR A 119 -1.18 -3.16 17.80
#